data_f84401cd7e707fe46c65c2121c2e8920
#
_entry.id   f84401cd7e707fe46c65c2121c2e8920
#
_cell.length_a   1.000
_cell.length_b   1.000
_cell.length_c   1.000
_cell.angle_alpha   90.00
_cell.angle_beta   90.00
_cell.angle_gamma   90.00
#
_symmetry.space_group_name_H-M   'P 1'
#
loop_
_entity.id
_entity.type
_entity.pdbx_description
1 polymer ?
#
loop_
_entity_poly.entity_id
_entity_poly.type
_entity_poly.pdbx_seq_one_letter_code
_entity_poly.pdbx_strand_id
1 'polypeptide(L)'
;MPDYGHDLRFGAVLVPSAGHADDAVALARVADRAGLDLVSVPDHPYRPELLDAWMALAVIAASTTRVRVFPNVANLPLRPPAVLARTAAGLDLLSGGRVELGLGAGSYWDAIAADGGPRRSPGEAVRATREAIDVIRALWSEGQGVRLPGEHYGLDGATAGPAPAHPIGIWVGAVGPRMLELTGATADGWLPSVPHVPLHRLAAGHRFVDEAALAAGRAPFEVRRLYNLSPGPGGFPRGPLDAWPEQLAALALEHGTSGFLLPAHQPALLQGFAADVAPATRELVTAERKRAADAPRGADGSGAARGRDGVVGRRTGVAGAPVPAAFAPARSRATSPEELTVRPTPPPKARRSAEPLWDESTRPAGPPADPERRYPRREQEPARNLVAAHDQLRADLDRLREVVREVLADALAPGDARAEIRRMSLRQNSWTLGAYCASYCRITTLHHTREDEDLFPYLRRSDPRLGEVLDRLTEEHHVIQVLIERVDRELVAFVREEGGEKERQALRAAMDLLTDALLSHLAYEERELIEPMARFGTGW
;
A
#
# COMPACT_ATOMS: atom_id res chain seq x y z
N MET A 1 15.87 -14.39 -13.06
CA MET A 1 16.50 -13.08 -13.35
C MET A 1 17.73 -12.96 -12.51
N PRO A 2 18.80 -12.39 -13.02
CA PRO A 2 20.01 -12.25 -12.24
C PRO A 2 19.86 -11.22 -11.11
N ASP A 3 20.56 -11.46 -10.01
CA ASP A 3 20.84 -10.45 -9.01
C ASP A 3 21.59 -9.27 -9.69
N TYR A 4 21.09 -8.04 -9.51
CA TYR A 4 21.72 -6.84 -10.10
C TYR A 4 22.92 -6.32 -9.30
N GLY A 5 23.28 -6.96 -8.19
CA GLY A 5 24.43 -6.59 -7.36
C GLY A 5 24.22 -5.37 -6.47
N HIS A 6 23.00 -4.85 -6.35
CA HIS A 6 22.72 -3.71 -5.48
C HIS A 6 22.94 -4.03 -4.00
N ASP A 7 23.40 -3.04 -3.25
CA ASP A 7 23.34 -3.09 -1.78
C ASP A 7 21.89 -3.15 -1.31
N LEU A 8 21.62 -4.03 -0.34
CA LEU A 8 20.30 -4.20 0.22
C LEU A 8 19.93 -3.03 1.14
N ARG A 9 18.76 -2.45 0.93
CA ARG A 9 18.18 -1.39 1.77
C ARG A 9 16.96 -1.92 2.51
N PHE A 10 16.90 -1.65 3.80
CA PHE A 10 15.80 -2.02 4.69
C PHE A 10 15.14 -0.77 5.25
N GLY A 11 13.82 -0.74 5.26
CA GLY A 11 13.11 0.45 5.70
C GLY A 11 11.73 0.18 6.28
N ALA A 12 11.10 1.25 6.72
CA ALA A 12 9.75 1.25 7.29
C ALA A 12 8.78 2.08 6.45
N VAL A 13 7.53 1.60 6.37
CA VAL A 13 6.38 2.41 5.94
C VAL A 13 5.62 2.82 7.19
N LEU A 14 5.55 4.11 7.47
CA LEU A 14 4.91 4.67 8.66
C LEU A 14 3.66 5.45 8.26
N VAL A 15 2.56 5.23 8.97
CA VAL A 15 1.29 5.92 8.70
C VAL A 15 1.23 7.20 9.56
N PRO A 16 1.21 8.40 8.95
CA PRO A 16 1.18 9.66 9.68
C PRO A 16 -0.26 10.00 10.10
N SER A 17 -0.76 9.35 11.15
CA SER A 17 -2.12 9.53 11.65
C SER A 17 -2.34 10.89 12.28
N ALA A 18 -3.43 11.58 11.93
CA ALA A 18 -3.82 12.86 12.55
C ALA A 18 -4.24 12.69 14.02
N GLY A 19 -4.81 11.52 14.37
CA GLY A 19 -5.18 11.21 15.76
C GLY A 19 -3.98 10.96 16.68
N HIS A 20 -2.84 10.53 16.10
CA HIS A 20 -1.60 10.19 16.82
C HIS A 20 -0.39 10.77 16.06
N ALA A 21 -0.33 12.10 16.00
CA ALA A 21 0.62 12.84 15.18
C ALA A 21 2.10 12.52 15.48
N ASP A 22 2.41 12.20 16.73
CA ASP A 22 3.79 11.92 17.18
C ASP A 22 4.25 10.48 16.90
N ASP A 23 3.35 9.53 16.65
CA ASP A 23 3.70 8.11 16.54
C ASP A 23 4.62 7.83 15.35
N ALA A 24 4.32 8.37 14.18
CA ALA A 24 5.17 8.20 13.00
C ALA A 24 6.58 8.77 13.22
N VAL A 25 6.70 9.90 13.93
CA VAL A 25 8.00 10.52 14.26
C VAL A 25 8.75 9.68 15.30
N ALA A 26 8.05 9.15 16.30
CA ALA A 26 8.62 8.26 17.30
C ALA A 26 9.16 6.96 16.67
N LEU A 27 8.37 6.33 15.80
CA LEU A 27 8.77 5.14 15.06
C LEU A 27 9.93 5.42 14.08
N ALA A 28 9.96 6.57 13.43
CA ALA A 28 11.07 6.97 12.58
C ALA A 28 12.38 7.10 13.37
N ARG A 29 12.33 7.66 14.58
CA ARG A 29 13.49 7.70 15.49
C ARG A 29 13.93 6.30 15.93
N VAL A 30 13.00 5.37 16.12
CA VAL A 30 13.32 3.96 16.39
C VAL A 30 14.04 3.35 15.19
N ALA A 31 13.50 3.53 13.97
CA ALA A 31 14.08 3.04 12.73
C ALA A 31 15.50 3.60 12.50
N ASP A 32 15.71 4.90 12.73
CA ASP A 32 17.00 5.59 12.60
C ASP A 32 18.04 5.02 13.57
N ARG A 33 17.69 4.91 14.86
CA ARG A 33 18.58 4.33 15.89
C ARG A 33 18.87 2.85 15.70
N ALA A 34 17.88 2.09 15.22
CA ALA A 34 18.03 0.65 14.97
C ALA A 34 18.86 0.34 13.71
N GLY A 35 19.16 1.32 12.88
CA GLY A 35 20.05 1.14 11.73
C GLY A 35 19.34 0.83 10.42
N LEU A 36 18.03 1.06 10.29
CA LEU A 36 17.35 1.00 9.01
C LEU A 36 17.84 2.09 8.05
N ASP A 37 17.70 1.84 6.75
CA ASP A 37 18.18 2.73 5.68
C ASP A 37 17.12 3.74 5.24
N LEU A 38 15.84 3.34 5.30
CA LEU A 38 14.73 4.06 4.68
C LEU A 38 13.55 4.23 5.65
N VAL A 39 12.89 5.38 5.56
CA VAL A 39 11.58 5.63 6.17
C VAL A 39 10.69 6.27 5.13
N SER A 40 9.47 5.78 4.98
CA SER A 40 8.49 6.32 4.05
C SER A 40 7.13 6.52 4.68
N VAL A 41 6.34 7.44 4.10
CA VAL A 41 4.94 7.65 4.48
C VAL A 41 4.04 7.64 3.24
N PRO A 42 2.81 7.09 3.32
CA PRO A 42 1.84 7.16 2.23
C PRO A 42 1.35 8.60 2.04
N ASP A 43 1.05 8.97 0.80
CA ASP A 43 0.54 10.30 0.45
C ASP A 43 -0.89 10.21 -0.10
N HIS A 44 -1.84 10.34 0.80
CA HIS A 44 -3.29 10.34 0.51
C HIS A 44 -3.93 11.63 1.01
N PRO A 45 -3.76 12.79 0.31
CA PRO A 45 -4.25 14.09 0.78
C PRO A 45 -5.76 14.13 1.06
N TYR A 46 -6.55 13.34 0.34
CA TYR A 46 -7.99 13.20 0.48
C TYR A 46 -8.44 12.38 1.71
N ARG A 47 -7.52 11.91 2.55
CA ARG A 47 -7.83 11.17 3.78
C ARG A 47 -7.65 12.07 5.00
N PRO A 48 -8.74 12.55 5.62
CA PRO A 48 -8.65 13.50 6.74
C PRO A 48 -8.04 12.90 8.00
N GLU A 49 -7.99 11.58 8.11
CA GLU A 49 -7.32 10.88 9.20
C GLU A 49 -5.80 10.84 9.09
N LEU A 50 -5.23 11.29 7.97
CA LEU A 50 -3.79 11.37 7.77
C LEU A 50 -3.28 12.81 7.79
N LEU A 51 -2.08 12.99 8.30
CA LEU A 51 -1.33 14.23 8.13
C LEU A 51 -0.82 14.33 6.69
N ASP A 52 -0.57 15.55 6.23
CA ASP A 52 0.11 15.77 4.96
C ASP A 52 1.49 15.06 4.96
N ALA A 53 1.73 14.27 3.92
CA ALA A 53 2.91 13.42 3.84
C ALA A 53 4.22 14.23 3.85
N TRP A 54 4.27 15.38 3.17
CA TRP A 54 5.49 16.20 3.12
C TRP A 54 5.76 16.92 4.43
N MET A 55 4.70 17.33 5.16
CA MET A 55 4.86 17.86 6.52
C MET A 55 5.38 16.77 7.47
N ALA A 56 4.83 15.58 7.41
CA ALA A 56 5.31 14.45 8.21
C ALA A 56 6.77 14.10 7.88
N LEU A 57 7.13 14.00 6.59
CA LEU A 57 8.49 13.74 6.13
C LEU A 57 9.48 14.82 6.59
N ALA A 58 9.09 16.10 6.57
CA ALA A 58 9.92 17.20 7.04
C ALA A 58 10.24 17.08 8.54
N VAL A 59 9.22 16.76 9.36
CA VAL A 59 9.40 16.57 10.81
C VAL A 59 10.22 15.30 11.08
N ILE A 60 10.00 14.22 10.36
CA ILE A 60 10.78 12.99 10.45
C ILE A 60 12.24 13.25 10.08
N ALA A 61 12.51 13.93 8.96
CA ALA A 61 13.86 14.27 8.53
C ALA A 61 14.60 15.14 9.56
N ALA A 62 13.91 16.12 10.15
CA ALA A 62 14.47 16.96 11.22
C ALA A 62 14.70 16.20 12.54
N SER A 63 14.00 15.09 12.75
CA SER A 63 14.05 14.28 13.98
C SER A 63 14.96 13.06 13.90
N THR A 64 15.58 12.81 12.74
CA THR A 64 16.45 11.67 12.43
C THR A 64 17.76 12.14 11.82
N THR A 65 18.77 11.28 11.78
CA THR A 65 20.13 11.67 11.35
C THR A 65 20.67 10.86 10.17
N ARG A 66 20.15 9.66 9.92
CA ARG A 66 20.71 8.72 8.95
C ARG A 66 19.71 8.22 7.92
N VAL A 67 18.49 7.85 8.34
CA VAL A 67 17.48 7.31 7.43
C VAL A 67 17.16 8.27 6.31
N ARG A 68 17.08 7.75 5.10
CA ARG A 68 16.50 8.48 3.97
C ARG A 68 14.98 8.47 4.09
N VAL A 69 14.37 9.56 3.67
CA VAL A 69 12.92 9.76 3.78
C VAL A 69 12.30 9.94 2.40
N PHE A 70 11.09 9.41 2.18
CA PHE A 70 10.40 9.57 0.91
C PHE A 70 8.88 9.34 1.03
N PRO A 71 8.07 9.95 0.14
CA PRO A 71 6.65 9.61 0.02
C PRO A 71 6.49 8.26 -0.67
N ASN A 72 5.63 7.38 -0.16
CA ASN A 72 5.42 6.03 -0.69
C ASN A 72 3.94 5.79 -1.06
N VAL A 73 3.45 6.35 -2.16
CA VAL A 73 4.12 7.21 -3.14
C VAL A 73 3.41 8.57 -3.22
N ALA A 74 4.13 9.64 -3.63
CA ALA A 74 3.53 10.97 -3.83
C ALA A 74 2.34 10.91 -4.80
N ASN A 75 1.24 11.57 -4.44
CA ASN A 75 0.02 11.63 -5.24
C ASN A 75 0.16 12.69 -6.35
N LEU A 76 0.71 12.31 -7.50
CA LEU A 76 0.96 13.21 -8.61
C LEU A 76 -0.26 14.05 -9.06
N PRO A 77 -1.50 13.51 -9.12
CA PRO A 77 -2.66 14.30 -9.48
C PRO A 77 -2.95 15.49 -8.56
N LEU A 78 -2.62 15.38 -7.26
CA LEU A 78 -2.83 16.43 -6.27
C LEU A 78 -1.56 17.22 -5.95
N ARG A 79 -0.42 16.84 -6.54
CA ARG A 79 0.87 17.51 -6.33
C ARG A 79 1.52 17.86 -7.66
N PRO A 80 1.31 19.08 -8.18
CA PRO A 80 1.90 19.52 -9.44
C PRO A 80 3.42 19.26 -9.47
N PRO A 81 3.99 18.70 -10.54
CA PRO A 81 5.37 18.23 -10.56
C PRO A 81 6.40 19.34 -10.35
N ALA A 82 6.11 20.57 -10.75
CA ALA A 82 7.00 21.70 -10.51
C ALA A 82 7.10 22.07 -9.01
N VAL A 83 5.98 21.98 -8.28
CA VAL A 83 5.97 22.17 -6.82
C VAL A 83 6.64 20.99 -6.14
N LEU A 84 6.31 19.77 -6.58
CA LEU A 84 6.87 18.53 -6.04
C LEU A 84 8.41 18.49 -6.19
N ALA A 85 8.95 18.91 -7.33
CA ALA A 85 10.39 19.00 -7.56
C ALA A 85 11.07 19.93 -6.53
N ARG A 86 10.51 21.12 -6.32
CA ARG A 86 11.04 22.09 -5.37
C ARG A 86 10.91 21.63 -3.92
N THR A 87 9.80 20.99 -3.57
CA THR A 87 9.57 20.44 -2.23
C THR A 87 10.60 19.34 -1.93
N ALA A 88 10.81 18.41 -2.86
CA ALA A 88 11.77 17.33 -2.70
C ALA A 88 13.21 17.87 -2.59
N ALA A 89 13.62 18.77 -3.48
CA ALA A 89 14.96 19.38 -3.44
C ALA A 89 15.16 20.23 -2.17
N GLY A 90 14.14 21.00 -1.75
CA GLY A 90 14.21 21.78 -0.51
C GLY A 90 14.39 20.91 0.73
N LEU A 91 13.61 19.82 0.84
CA LEU A 91 13.75 18.87 1.94
C LEU A 91 15.09 18.13 1.88
N ASP A 92 15.58 17.82 0.69
CA ASP A 92 16.87 17.17 0.49
C ASP A 92 18.03 18.06 0.99
N LEU A 93 18.02 19.34 0.64
CA LEU A 93 18.99 20.33 1.14
C LEU A 93 18.93 20.45 2.68
N LEU A 94 17.72 20.55 3.25
CA LEU A 94 17.51 20.66 4.68
C LEU A 94 17.92 19.40 5.46
N SER A 95 17.78 18.24 4.85
CA SER A 95 18.12 16.95 5.46
C SER A 95 19.58 16.51 5.20
N GLY A 96 20.35 17.26 4.40
CA GLY A 96 21.72 16.88 4.03
C GLY A 96 21.80 15.71 3.06
N GLY A 97 20.93 15.67 2.06
CA GLY A 97 20.96 14.65 0.99
C GLY A 97 20.27 13.34 1.36
N ARG A 98 19.18 13.38 2.13
CA ARG A 98 18.46 12.18 2.60
C ARG A 98 17.06 12.00 2.04
N VAL A 99 16.74 12.61 0.89
CA VAL A 99 15.41 12.46 0.28
C VAL A 99 15.48 11.56 -0.95
N GLU A 100 14.51 10.69 -1.11
CA GLU A 100 14.18 10.01 -2.36
C GLU A 100 12.74 10.37 -2.76
N LEU A 101 12.34 10.11 -4.01
CA LEU A 101 11.00 10.45 -4.48
C LEU A 101 10.25 9.20 -4.97
N GLY A 102 9.38 8.66 -4.13
CA GLY A 102 8.36 7.73 -4.59
C GLY A 102 7.25 8.48 -5.34
N LEU A 103 6.94 8.08 -6.57
CA LEU A 103 5.98 8.77 -7.43
C LEU A 103 4.86 7.82 -7.87
N GLY A 104 3.60 8.25 -7.68
CA GLY A 104 2.40 7.52 -8.06
C GLY A 104 1.53 8.28 -9.05
N ALA A 105 1.04 7.59 -10.07
CA ALA A 105 0.16 8.16 -11.10
C ALA A 105 -1.24 8.57 -10.61
N GLY A 106 -1.61 8.16 -9.40
CA GLY A 106 -2.96 8.23 -8.85
C GLY A 106 -3.71 6.91 -8.96
N SER A 107 -4.62 6.65 -8.00
CA SER A 107 -5.42 5.42 -7.99
C SER A 107 -6.86 5.62 -7.51
N TYR A 108 -7.12 6.46 -6.55
CA TYR A 108 -8.45 6.74 -5.99
C TYR A 108 -9.05 7.97 -6.68
N TRP A 109 -9.43 7.80 -7.97
CA TRP A 109 -9.79 8.92 -8.84
C TRP A 109 -11.02 9.71 -8.37
N ASP A 110 -11.99 9.07 -7.68
CA ASP A 110 -13.15 9.76 -7.12
C ASP A 110 -12.74 10.71 -5.99
N ALA A 111 -11.89 10.24 -5.09
CA ALA A 111 -11.37 11.04 -4.00
C ALA A 111 -10.43 12.16 -4.50
N ILE A 112 -9.57 11.86 -5.47
CA ILE A 112 -8.72 12.85 -6.14
C ILE A 112 -9.57 13.97 -6.78
N ALA A 113 -10.65 13.59 -7.47
CA ALA A 113 -11.55 14.56 -8.12
C ALA A 113 -12.36 15.37 -7.09
N ALA A 114 -12.73 14.78 -5.96
CA ALA A 114 -13.42 15.48 -4.87
C ALA A 114 -12.54 16.58 -4.26
N ASP A 115 -11.23 16.37 -4.19
CA ASP A 115 -10.24 17.36 -3.73
C ASP A 115 -9.79 18.32 -4.85
N GLY A 116 -10.50 18.36 -5.99
CA GLY A 116 -10.22 19.26 -7.11
C GLY A 116 -9.10 18.80 -8.05
N GLY A 117 -8.58 17.59 -7.87
CA GLY A 117 -7.60 17.00 -8.77
C GLY A 117 -8.22 16.50 -10.08
N PRO A 118 -7.40 16.26 -11.12
CA PRO A 118 -7.90 15.75 -12.40
C PRO A 118 -8.29 14.27 -12.29
N ARG A 119 -9.34 13.89 -13.00
CA ARG A 119 -9.65 12.48 -13.28
C ARG A 119 -8.95 12.08 -14.58
N ARG A 120 -8.14 11.04 -14.57
CA ARG A 120 -7.39 10.57 -15.74
C ARG A 120 -7.73 9.12 -16.08
N SER A 121 -7.82 8.85 -17.37
CA SER A 121 -7.81 7.48 -17.87
C SER A 121 -6.43 6.82 -17.63
N PRO A 122 -6.31 5.48 -17.67
CA PRO A 122 -5.02 4.81 -17.51
C PRO A 122 -3.93 5.27 -18.50
N GLY A 123 -4.31 5.59 -19.74
CA GLY A 123 -3.39 6.12 -20.75
C GLY A 123 -2.90 7.52 -20.44
N GLU A 124 -3.80 8.42 -20.03
CA GLU A 124 -3.46 9.78 -19.61
C GLU A 124 -2.59 9.77 -18.35
N ALA A 125 -2.87 8.89 -17.39
CA ALA A 125 -2.06 8.75 -16.19
C ALA A 125 -0.60 8.36 -16.51
N VAL A 126 -0.37 7.47 -17.48
CA VAL A 126 0.99 7.11 -17.94
C VAL A 126 1.68 8.32 -18.60
N ARG A 127 0.99 9.04 -19.52
CA ARG A 127 1.57 10.23 -20.16
C ARG A 127 1.90 11.32 -19.15
N ALA A 128 0.97 11.62 -18.26
CA ALA A 128 1.17 12.59 -17.20
C ALA A 128 2.34 12.24 -16.27
N THR A 129 2.53 10.95 -15.96
CA THR A 129 3.66 10.51 -15.14
C THR A 129 4.98 10.68 -15.88
N ARG A 130 5.04 10.41 -17.19
CA ARG A 130 6.23 10.68 -18.02
C ARG A 130 6.58 12.17 -18.00
N GLU A 131 5.62 13.02 -18.34
CA GLU A 131 5.81 14.47 -18.36
C GLU A 131 6.24 15.01 -16.98
N ALA A 132 5.68 14.46 -15.90
CA ALA A 132 6.06 14.83 -14.55
C ALA A 132 7.52 14.48 -14.22
N ILE A 133 8.00 13.31 -14.62
CA ILE A 133 9.40 12.91 -14.45
C ILE A 133 10.31 13.88 -15.21
N ASP A 134 9.97 14.23 -16.45
CA ASP A 134 10.74 15.16 -17.28
C ASP A 134 10.76 16.56 -16.65
N VAL A 135 9.61 17.07 -16.17
CA VAL A 135 9.50 18.35 -15.46
C VAL A 135 10.35 18.36 -14.17
N ILE A 136 10.26 17.31 -13.37
CA ILE A 136 10.99 17.20 -12.10
C ILE A 136 12.49 17.22 -12.36
N ARG A 137 12.99 16.41 -13.29
CA ARG A 137 14.42 16.37 -13.64
C ARG A 137 14.93 17.67 -14.22
N ALA A 138 14.15 18.31 -15.09
CA ALA A 138 14.51 19.60 -15.66
C ALA A 138 14.61 20.71 -14.58
N LEU A 139 13.75 20.67 -13.57
CA LEU A 139 13.77 21.63 -12.47
C LEU A 139 14.85 21.35 -11.41
N TRP A 140 15.38 20.12 -11.34
CA TRP A 140 16.53 19.76 -10.51
C TRP A 140 17.87 20.07 -11.17
N SER A 141 17.88 20.38 -12.46
CA SER A 141 19.07 20.86 -13.15
C SER A 141 19.32 22.34 -12.83
N GLU A 142 20.42 22.89 -13.33
CA GLU A 142 20.69 24.33 -13.31
C GLU A 142 20.21 24.97 -14.62
N GLY A 143 19.65 26.17 -14.54
CA GLY A 143 19.28 26.93 -15.71
C GLY A 143 18.08 27.85 -15.55
N GLN A 144 17.92 28.75 -16.51
CA GLN A 144 16.79 29.67 -16.62
C GLN A 144 16.04 29.45 -17.94
N GLY A 145 14.77 29.81 -17.96
CA GLY A 145 13.95 29.72 -19.17
C GLY A 145 13.65 28.30 -19.61
N VAL A 146 13.54 27.34 -18.68
CA VAL A 146 13.23 25.95 -18.98
C VAL A 146 11.88 25.85 -19.69
N ARG A 147 11.86 25.21 -20.86
CA ARG A 147 10.66 24.97 -21.66
C ARG A 147 10.54 23.50 -21.95
N LEU A 148 9.41 22.91 -21.57
CA LEU A 148 9.04 21.54 -21.86
C LEU A 148 7.59 21.52 -22.34
N PRO A 149 7.33 21.04 -23.57
CA PRO A 149 5.96 20.82 -24.02
C PRO A 149 5.33 19.68 -23.24
N GLY A 150 4.05 19.79 -22.91
CA GLY A 150 3.31 18.73 -22.23
C GLY A 150 1.81 18.91 -22.41
N GLU A 151 1.10 17.78 -22.48
CA GLU A 151 -0.37 17.75 -22.54
C GLU A 151 -0.97 17.97 -21.13
N HIS A 152 -0.31 17.42 -20.12
CA HIS A 152 -0.75 17.47 -18.72
C HIS A 152 0.13 18.38 -17.87
N TYR A 153 1.44 18.37 -18.14
CA TYR A 153 2.43 19.12 -17.38
C TYR A 153 3.52 19.68 -18.29
N GLY A 154 3.35 20.93 -18.68
CA GLY A 154 4.36 21.66 -19.43
C GLY A 154 5.05 22.74 -18.61
N LEU A 155 6.19 23.22 -19.07
CA LEU A 155 6.90 24.38 -18.56
C LEU A 155 7.11 25.40 -19.69
N ASP A 156 6.87 26.69 -19.39
CA ASP A 156 7.12 27.77 -20.33
C ASP A 156 7.92 28.89 -19.63
N GLY A 157 9.24 28.86 -19.82
CA GLY A 157 10.15 29.85 -19.24
C GLY A 157 10.37 29.72 -17.74
N ALA A 158 10.17 28.54 -17.16
CA ALA A 158 10.39 28.31 -15.73
C ALA A 158 11.87 28.43 -15.35
N THR A 159 12.14 28.90 -14.13
CA THR A 159 13.49 28.88 -13.57
C THR A 159 13.72 27.56 -12.85
N ALA A 160 14.80 26.86 -13.19
CA ALA A 160 15.20 25.63 -12.50
C ALA A 160 15.75 25.92 -11.10
N GLY A 161 15.83 24.89 -10.28
CA GLY A 161 16.36 24.95 -8.94
C GLY A 161 15.32 25.18 -7.81
N PRO A 162 15.76 25.06 -6.54
CA PRO A 162 17.13 24.71 -6.17
C PRO A 162 17.50 23.30 -6.64
N ALA A 163 18.78 23.09 -6.98
CA ALA A 163 19.29 21.73 -7.22
C ALA A 163 19.33 20.97 -5.87
N PRO A 164 18.99 19.68 -5.83
CA PRO A 164 19.07 18.89 -4.61
C PRO A 164 20.53 18.68 -4.16
N ALA A 165 20.74 18.35 -2.90
CA ALA A 165 22.07 18.10 -2.32
C ALA A 165 22.71 16.79 -2.84
N HIS A 166 21.88 15.86 -3.33
CA HIS A 166 22.34 14.63 -3.99
C HIS A 166 21.40 14.28 -5.16
N PRO A 167 21.78 13.38 -6.06
CA PRO A 167 20.89 12.88 -7.10
C PRO A 167 19.71 12.11 -6.49
N ILE A 168 18.55 12.78 -6.38
CA ILE A 168 17.33 12.14 -5.86
C ILE A 168 16.84 11.09 -6.85
N GLY A 169 16.68 9.85 -6.39
CA GLY A 169 16.10 8.78 -7.19
C GLY A 169 14.58 8.90 -7.30
N ILE A 170 14.04 8.77 -8.52
CA ILE A 170 12.59 8.72 -8.77
C ILE A 170 12.15 7.26 -8.83
N TRP A 171 11.36 6.82 -7.84
CA TRP A 171 10.89 5.44 -7.72
C TRP A 171 9.39 5.37 -8.00
N VAL A 172 8.98 4.64 -9.04
CA VAL A 172 7.59 4.63 -9.49
C VAL A 172 6.83 3.44 -8.90
N GLY A 173 5.67 3.74 -8.30
CA GLY A 173 4.68 2.74 -7.89
C GLY A 173 3.88 2.23 -9.09
N ALA A 174 4.42 1.23 -9.82
CA ALA A 174 3.84 0.72 -11.05
C ALA A 174 3.24 -0.68 -10.86
N VAL A 175 2.09 -0.93 -11.50
CA VAL A 175 1.38 -2.23 -11.48
C VAL A 175 1.09 -2.72 -12.90
N GLY A 176 0.56 -1.88 -13.76
CA GLY A 176 0.19 -2.23 -15.13
C GLY A 176 1.36 -2.18 -16.12
N PRO A 177 1.31 -2.95 -17.24
CA PRO A 177 2.42 -3.11 -18.17
C PRO A 177 2.97 -1.78 -18.73
N ARG A 178 2.10 -0.85 -19.17
CA ARG A 178 2.54 0.45 -19.69
C ARG A 178 3.26 1.31 -18.65
N MET A 179 2.87 1.22 -17.37
CA MET A 179 3.56 1.94 -16.31
C MET A 179 4.88 1.26 -15.94
N LEU A 180 4.97 -0.08 -16.07
CA LEU A 180 6.21 -0.83 -15.92
C LEU A 180 7.19 -0.50 -17.06
N GLU A 181 6.71 -0.38 -18.30
CA GLU A 181 7.50 0.10 -19.44
C GLU A 181 8.04 1.51 -19.20
N LEU A 182 7.17 2.44 -18.76
CA LEU A 182 7.60 3.79 -18.39
C LEU A 182 8.67 3.76 -17.29
N THR A 183 8.46 2.93 -16.27
CA THR A 183 9.40 2.78 -15.15
C THR A 183 10.77 2.33 -15.63
N GLY A 184 10.85 1.29 -16.44
CA GLY A 184 12.11 0.80 -17.02
C GLY A 184 12.80 1.85 -17.88
N ALA A 185 12.04 2.54 -18.73
CA ALA A 185 12.57 3.53 -19.65
C ALA A 185 13.07 4.80 -18.98
N THR A 186 12.45 5.24 -17.86
CA THR A 186 12.68 6.59 -17.33
C THR A 186 12.95 6.68 -15.83
N ALA A 187 12.48 5.77 -15.01
CA ALA A 187 12.62 5.88 -13.55
C ALA A 187 13.95 5.29 -13.03
N ASP A 188 14.29 5.64 -11.79
CA ASP A 188 15.48 5.13 -11.09
C ASP A 188 15.15 3.95 -10.18
N GLY A 189 13.86 3.65 -10.01
CA GLY A 189 13.40 2.49 -9.26
C GLY A 189 11.96 2.10 -9.53
N TRP A 190 11.68 0.82 -9.26
CA TRP A 190 10.34 0.24 -9.24
C TRP A 190 9.97 -0.09 -7.80
N LEU A 191 8.82 0.41 -7.34
CA LEU A 191 8.36 0.35 -5.95
C LEU A 191 6.96 -0.28 -5.86
N PRO A 192 6.81 -1.58 -6.13
CA PRO A 192 5.56 -2.30 -5.97
C PRO A 192 5.27 -2.65 -4.50
N SER A 193 4.03 -3.08 -4.24
CA SER A 193 3.57 -3.56 -2.93
C SER A 193 3.02 -4.98 -3.07
N VAL A 194 3.26 -5.84 -2.08
CA VAL A 194 2.75 -7.23 -2.04
C VAL A 194 1.26 -7.33 -2.38
N PRO A 195 0.36 -6.49 -1.84
CA PRO A 195 -1.06 -6.55 -2.15
C PRO A 195 -1.42 -6.28 -3.62
N HIS A 196 -0.60 -5.51 -4.36
CA HIS A 196 -0.87 -5.13 -5.75
C HIS A 196 -0.07 -5.97 -6.76
N VAL A 197 1.13 -6.35 -6.39
CA VAL A 197 2.03 -7.20 -7.18
C VAL A 197 2.51 -8.34 -6.29
N PRO A 198 1.72 -9.41 -6.11
CA PRO A 198 2.11 -10.56 -5.31
C PRO A 198 3.30 -11.30 -5.94
N LEU A 199 4.00 -12.13 -5.15
CA LEU A 199 5.25 -12.80 -5.56
C LEU A 199 5.18 -13.49 -6.92
N HIS A 200 4.10 -14.21 -7.21
CA HIS A 200 3.94 -14.92 -8.49
C HIS A 200 3.87 -13.98 -9.72
N ARG A 201 3.59 -12.69 -9.53
CA ARG A 201 3.59 -11.66 -10.58
C ARG A 201 4.88 -10.85 -10.62
N LEU A 202 5.70 -10.93 -9.58
CA LEU A 202 6.90 -10.09 -9.44
C LEU A 202 7.90 -10.33 -10.58
N ALA A 203 8.18 -11.60 -10.89
CA ALA A 203 9.08 -11.98 -11.98
C ALA A 203 8.65 -11.44 -13.37
N ALA A 204 7.33 -11.42 -13.64
CA ALA A 204 6.81 -10.83 -14.87
C ALA A 204 7.01 -9.31 -14.87
N GLY A 205 6.76 -8.64 -13.74
CA GLY A 205 7.02 -7.20 -13.61
C GLY A 205 8.49 -6.83 -13.83
N HIS A 206 9.42 -7.60 -13.27
CA HIS A 206 10.86 -7.40 -13.50
C HIS A 206 11.23 -7.47 -14.98
N ARG A 207 10.68 -8.47 -15.71
CA ARG A 207 10.95 -8.59 -17.16
C ARG A 207 10.47 -7.36 -17.94
N PHE A 208 9.26 -6.86 -17.69
CA PHE A 208 8.77 -5.64 -18.34
C PHE A 208 9.70 -4.44 -18.10
N VAL A 209 10.14 -4.27 -16.85
CA VAL A 209 11.05 -3.16 -16.50
C VAL A 209 12.41 -3.34 -17.16
N ASP A 210 12.96 -4.56 -17.21
CA ASP A 210 14.25 -4.84 -17.84
C ASP A 210 14.22 -4.63 -19.36
N GLU A 211 13.19 -5.18 -20.02
CA GLU A 211 13.00 -5.02 -21.47
C GLU A 211 12.85 -3.55 -21.86
N ALA A 212 12.09 -2.78 -21.07
CA ALA A 212 11.92 -1.35 -21.30
C ALA A 212 13.20 -0.55 -21.03
N ALA A 213 13.98 -0.91 -20.01
CA ALA A 213 15.28 -0.30 -19.75
C ALA A 213 16.24 -0.52 -20.94
N LEU A 214 16.36 -1.77 -21.40
CA LEU A 214 17.20 -2.13 -22.55
C LEU A 214 16.73 -1.41 -23.83
N ALA A 215 15.43 -1.36 -24.09
CA ALA A 215 14.85 -0.65 -25.23
C ALA A 215 15.15 0.87 -25.19
N ALA A 216 15.28 1.44 -23.99
CA ALA A 216 15.66 2.84 -23.77
C ALA A 216 17.19 3.06 -23.74
N GLY A 217 18.00 2.03 -24.01
CA GLY A 217 19.48 2.11 -23.99
C GLY A 217 20.05 2.17 -22.56
N ARG A 218 19.29 1.76 -21.55
CA ARG A 218 19.70 1.73 -20.14
C ARG A 218 20.03 0.30 -19.72
N ALA A 219 20.92 0.15 -18.77
CA ALA A 219 21.15 -1.15 -18.16
C ALA A 219 20.07 -1.47 -17.12
N PRO A 220 19.52 -2.70 -17.05
CA PRO A 220 18.51 -3.08 -16.08
C PRO A 220 18.89 -2.81 -14.62
N PHE A 221 20.17 -2.88 -14.27
CA PHE A 221 20.66 -2.56 -12.91
C PHE A 221 20.57 -1.06 -12.57
N GLU A 222 20.38 -0.15 -13.52
CA GLU A 222 20.15 1.27 -13.23
C GLU A 222 18.79 1.53 -12.59
N VAL A 223 17.86 0.57 -12.68
CA VAL A 223 16.54 0.67 -12.08
C VAL A 223 16.51 -0.20 -10.84
N ARG A 224 16.54 0.40 -9.65
CA ARG A 224 16.48 -0.31 -8.37
C ARG A 224 15.14 -1.03 -8.18
N ARG A 225 15.15 -2.21 -7.60
CA ARG A 225 13.95 -2.99 -7.29
C ARG A 225 13.66 -2.91 -5.80
N LEU A 226 12.59 -2.21 -5.43
CA LEU A 226 12.11 -2.11 -4.06
C LEU A 226 10.84 -2.95 -3.90
N TYR A 227 10.46 -3.30 -2.67
CA TYR A 227 9.24 -4.02 -2.43
C TYR A 227 8.63 -3.64 -1.08
N ASN A 228 7.41 -3.13 -1.10
CA ASN A 228 6.63 -2.92 0.13
C ASN A 228 6.11 -4.27 0.59
N LEU A 229 6.62 -4.73 1.73
CA LEU A 229 6.25 -5.98 2.37
C LEU A 229 4.82 -5.90 2.94
N SER A 230 4.22 -7.05 3.17
CA SER A 230 2.92 -7.17 3.83
C SER A 230 2.92 -8.49 4.59
N PRO A 231 3.61 -8.58 5.75
CA PRO A 231 3.60 -9.79 6.56
C PRO A 231 2.20 -10.09 7.09
N GLY A 232 1.93 -11.37 7.36
CA GLY A 232 0.64 -11.85 7.84
C GLY A 232 0.03 -12.90 6.92
N PRO A 233 -1.18 -13.39 7.21
CA PRO A 233 -1.87 -14.41 6.44
C PRO A 233 -2.02 -14.03 4.96
N GLY A 234 -1.62 -14.92 4.09
CA GLY A 234 -1.62 -14.68 2.63
C GLY A 234 -0.62 -13.64 2.12
N GLY A 235 0.10 -12.98 3.03
CA GLY A 235 1.09 -11.95 2.72
C GLY A 235 2.51 -12.48 2.52
N PHE A 236 3.49 -11.56 2.60
CA PHE A 236 4.91 -11.86 2.50
C PHE A 236 5.73 -10.79 3.24
N PRO A 237 6.79 -11.18 4.02
CA PRO A 237 7.26 -12.54 4.34
C PRO A 237 6.27 -13.34 5.20
N ARG A 238 6.44 -14.67 5.23
CA ARG A 238 5.57 -15.60 5.97
C ARG A 238 6.27 -16.18 7.19
N GLY A 239 5.45 -16.58 8.16
CA GLY A 239 5.96 -17.20 9.39
C GLY A 239 6.58 -16.20 10.37
N PRO A 240 7.23 -16.70 11.42
CA PRO A 240 7.87 -15.88 12.44
C PRO A 240 9.08 -15.11 11.88
N LEU A 241 9.50 -14.09 12.60
CA LEU A 241 10.50 -13.10 12.14
C LEU A 241 11.86 -13.73 11.77
N ASP A 242 12.25 -14.80 12.45
CA ASP A 242 13.48 -15.56 12.20
C ASP A 242 13.48 -16.33 10.87
N ALA A 243 12.30 -16.58 10.29
CA ALA A 243 12.17 -17.22 8.98
C ALA A 243 12.20 -16.20 7.81
N TRP A 244 12.30 -14.90 8.08
CA TRP A 244 12.24 -13.88 7.03
C TRP A 244 13.56 -13.70 6.26
N PRO A 245 14.75 -13.82 6.88
CA PRO A 245 16.03 -13.59 6.20
C PRO A 245 16.19 -14.42 4.94
N GLU A 246 15.89 -15.73 4.98
CA GLU A 246 15.99 -16.63 3.83
C GLU A 246 15.01 -16.24 2.71
N GLN A 247 13.79 -15.85 3.06
CA GLN A 247 12.79 -15.44 2.10
C GLN A 247 13.18 -14.13 1.39
N LEU A 248 13.73 -13.15 2.12
CA LEU A 248 14.18 -11.88 1.54
C LEU A 248 15.47 -12.06 0.74
N ALA A 249 16.38 -12.94 1.20
CA ALA A 249 17.59 -13.30 0.46
C ALA A 249 17.25 -13.98 -0.88
N ALA A 250 16.27 -14.89 -0.90
CA ALA A 250 15.78 -15.51 -2.12
C ALA A 250 15.25 -14.45 -3.12
N LEU A 251 14.45 -13.47 -2.64
CA LEU A 251 13.99 -12.37 -3.50
C LEU A 251 15.13 -11.51 -4.05
N ALA A 252 16.18 -11.28 -3.26
CA ALA A 252 17.32 -10.50 -3.70
C ALA A 252 18.10 -11.25 -4.80
N LEU A 253 18.37 -12.53 -4.59
CA LEU A 253 19.19 -13.35 -5.49
C LEU A 253 18.45 -13.81 -6.74
N GLU A 254 17.18 -14.20 -6.61
CA GLU A 254 16.38 -14.76 -7.71
C GLU A 254 15.69 -13.69 -8.55
N HIS A 255 15.31 -12.56 -7.93
CA HIS A 255 14.52 -11.50 -8.56
C HIS A 255 15.21 -10.14 -8.56
N GLY A 256 16.38 -9.99 -7.95
CA GLY A 256 17.12 -8.73 -7.91
C GLY A 256 16.48 -7.65 -7.02
N THR A 257 15.55 -8.02 -6.11
CA THR A 257 14.96 -7.09 -5.16
C THR A 257 16.02 -6.61 -4.19
N SER A 258 16.19 -5.30 -4.06
CA SER A 258 17.27 -4.71 -3.25
C SER A 258 16.77 -3.69 -2.21
N GLY A 259 15.46 -3.50 -2.09
CA GLY A 259 14.85 -2.66 -1.07
C GLY A 259 13.63 -3.32 -0.46
N PHE A 260 13.59 -3.46 0.85
CA PHE A 260 12.52 -4.10 1.59
C PHE A 260 11.92 -3.12 2.59
N LEU A 261 10.63 -2.80 2.44
CA LEU A 261 9.94 -1.78 3.23
C LEU A 261 8.84 -2.45 4.05
N LEU A 262 9.00 -2.43 5.36
CA LEU A 262 8.08 -3.05 6.31
C LEU A 262 7.04 -2.03 6.78
N PRO A 263 5.72 -2.25 6.59
CA PRO A 263 4.70 -1.50 7.32
C PRO A 263 4.81 -1.86 8.80
N ALA A 264 5.03 -0.85 9.63
CA ALA A 264 5.25 -1.07 11.04
C ALA A 264 4.49 -0.05 11.90
N HIS A 265 3.78 -0.60 12.86
CA HIS A 265 3.02 0.16 13.86
C HIS A 265 3.58 -0.02 15.27
N GLN A 266 4.52 -0.96 15.45
CA GLN A 266 5.08 -1.32 16.76
C GLN A 266 6.61 -1.19 16.76
N PRO A 267 7.19 -0.53 17.78
CA PRO A 267 8.64 -0.40 17.91
C PRO A 267 9.39 -1.74 17.93
N ALA A 268 8.84 -2.75 18.61
CA ALA A 268 9.46 -4.06 18.73
C ALA A 268 9.66 -4.77 17.38
N LEU A 269 8.65 -4.68 16.47
CA LEU A 269 8.75 -5.25 15.14
C LEU A 269 9.84 -4.56 14.32
N LEU A 270 9.92 -3.21 14.38
CA LEU A 270 10.99 -2.45 13.71
C LEU A 270 12.38 -2.82 14.24
N GLN A 271 12.51 -2.95 15.56
CA GLN A 271 13.77 -3.33 16.20
C GLN A 271 14.21 -4.73 15.77
N GLY A 272 13.32 -5.73 15.81
CA GLY A 272 13.63 -7.08 15.35
C GLY A 272 13.97 -7.13 13.85
N PHE A 273 13.22 -6.39 13.01
CA PHE A 273 13.51 -6.30 11.58
C PHE A 273 14.89 -5.70 11.31
N ALA A 274 15.29 -4.68 12.07
CA ALA A 274 16.58 -4.03 11.92
C ALA A 274 17.74 -4.83 12.54
N ALA A 275 17.52 -5.44 13.71
CA ALA A 275 18.57 -6.12 14.46
C ALA A 275 18.84 -7.55 13.97
N ASP A 276 17.79 -8.27 13.59
CA ASP A 276 17.87 -9.69 13.28
C ASP A 276 17.71 -9.96 11.76
N VAL A 277 16.66 -9.42 11.13
CA VAL A 277 16.32 -9.75 9.73
C VAL A 277 17.28 -9.07 8.75
N ALA A 278 17.49 -7.77 8.86
CA ALA A 278 18.28 -7.03 7.88
C ALA A 278 19.76 -7.49 7.82
N PRO A 279 20.48 -7.67 8.94
CA PRO A 279 21.85 -8.18 8.88
C PRO A 279 21.92 -9.62 8.39
N ALA A 280 21.08 -10.54 8.88
CA ALA A 280 21.07 -11.92 8.43
C ALA A 280 20.79 -12.05 6.92
N THR A 281 19.83 -11.28 6.39
CA THR A 281 19.57 -11.23 4.94
C THR A 281 20.79 -10.74 4.16
N ARG A 282 21.48 -9.68 4.63
CA ARG A 282 22.69 -9.15 3.99
C ARG A 282 23.83 -10.19 4.00
N GLU A 283 24.00 -10.91 5.11
CA GLU A 283 25.01 -11.98 5.24
C GLU A 283 24.73 -13.12 4.26
N LEU A 284 23.48 -13.60 4.17
CA LEU A 284 23.09 -14.66 3.24
C LEU A 284 23.36 -14.26 1.79
N VAL A 285 22.93 -13.06 1.38
CA VAL A 285 23.13 -12.57 0.02
C VAL A 285 24.61 -12.37 -0.28
N THR A 286 25.39 -11.82 0.64
CA THR A 286 26.82 -11.62 0.48
C THR A 286 27.56 -12.95 0.33
N ALA A 287 27.21 -13.94 1.15
CA ALA A 287 27.80 -15.28 1.09
C ALA A 287 27.51 -15.96 -0.26
N GLU A 288 26.30 -15.85 -0.76
CA GLU A 288 25.91 -16.46 -2.04
C GLU A 288 26.55 -15.74 -3.24
N ARG A 289 26.61 -14.41 -3.24
CA ARG A 289 27.33 -13.61 -4.23
C ARG A 289 28.82 -13.99 -4.28
N LYS A 290 29.44 -14.22 -3.11
CA LYS A 290 30.83 -14.66 -3.04
C LYS A 290 30.99 -16.07 -3.60
N ARG A 291 30.14 -17.02 -3.26
CA ARG A 291 30.15 -18.38 -3.83
C ARG A 291 30.02 -18.36 -5.35
N ALA A 292 29.10 -17.54 -5.87
CA ALA A 292 28.90 -17.38 -7.31
C ALA A 292 30.13 -16.77 -8.00
N ALA A 293 30.83 -15.84 -7.36
CA ALA A 293 32.06 -15.23 -7.88
C ALA A 293 33.25 -16.19 -7.86
N ASP A 294 33.34 -17.03 -6.82
CA ASP A 294 34.43 -18.01 -6.61
C ASP A 294 34.20 -19.31 -7.41
N ALA A 295 33.02 -19.54 -7.99
CA ALA A 295 32.73 -20.71 -8.81
C ALA A 295 33.62 -20.70 -10.07
N PRO A 296 34.34 -21.80 -10.41
CA PRO A 296 35.22 -21.85 -11.59
C PRO A 296 34.37 -21.59 -12.83
N ARG A 297 34.69 -20.50 -13.53
CA ARG A 297 34.14 -20.21 -14.87
C ARG A 297 34.59 -21.30 -15.80
N GLY A 298 33.66 -22.18 -16.21
CA GLY A 298 33.93 -23.18 -17.26
C GLY A 298 34.57 -22.48 -18.47
N ALA A 299 35.65 -23.06 -18.89
CA ALA A 299 36.44 -22.56 -20.00
C ALA A 299 35.61 -22.62 -21.30
N ASP A 300 35.06 -21.48 -21.71
CA ASP A 300 34.70 -21.22 -23.08
C ASP A 300 35.27 -19.84 -23.44
N GLY A 301 36.24 -19.89 -24.38
CA GLY A 301 37.09 -18.77 -24.70
C GLY A 301 36.45 -17.77 -25.67
N SER A 302 36.71 -16.54 -25.43
CA SER A 302 37.33 -15.62 -26.38
C SER A 302 37.35 -14.23 -25.74
N GLY A 303 38.56 -13.66 -25.73
CA GLY A 303 38.91 -12.47 -25.01
C GLY A 303 38.54 -11.17 -25.71
N ALA A 304 38.50 -10.14 -24.88
CA ALA A 304 39.10 -8.84 -25.21
C ALA A 304 39.17 -8.00 -23.92
N ALA A 305 40.41 -7.77 -23.51
CA ALA A 305 40.78 -6.85 -22.44
C ALA A 305 40.86 -5.40 -22.95
N ARG A 306 40.66 -4.47 -22.05
CA ARG A 306 41.29 -3.14 -21.82
C ARG A 306 40.37 -2.34 -20.93
N GLY A 307 40.69 -1.86 -19.75
CA GLY A 307 41.90 -1.26 -19.22
C GLY A 307 41.72 0.25 -19.09
N ARG A 308 41.64 0.75 -17.84
CA ARG A 308 42.22 2.00 -17.29
C ARG A 308 41.44 2.46 -16.05
N ASP A 309 42.08 2.35 -14.90
CA ASP A 309 42.77 3.39 -14.09
C ASP A 309 42.00 4.69 -13.88
N GLY A 310 41.61 4.93 -12.64
CA GLY A 310 42.30 5.75 -11.62
C GLY A 310 41.55 7.02 -11.26
N VAL A 311 41.29 7.26 -10.04
CA VAL A 311 41.78 8.39 -9.25
C VAL A 311 41.00 8.53 -7.93
N VAL A 312 41.73 8.45 -6.84
CA VAL A 312 41.36 8.70 -5.45
C VAL A 312 41.30 10.23 -5.22
N GLY A 313 40.23 10.70 -4.60
CA GLY A 313 40.12 12.07 -4.10
C GLY A 313 39.63 12.10 -2.65
N ARG A 314 40.55 12.23 -1.70
CA ARG A 314 40.27 12.57 -0.29
C ARG A 314 39.73 13.98 -0.19
N ARG A 315 38.68 14.21 0.60
CA ARG A 315 38.42 15.50 1.23
C ARG A 315 38.01 15.37 2.69
N THR A 316 38.66 16.22 3.45
CA THR A 316 38.74 16.41 4.89
C THR A 316 37.46 17.01 5.50
N GLY A 317 37.21 16.61 6.78
CA GLY A 317 36.08 17.05 7.56
C GLY A 317 36.11 18.52 8.01
N VAL A 318 34.92 19.03 8.28
CA VAL A 318 34.71 20.30 8.99
C VAL A 318 33.75 20.03 10.17
N ALA A 319 34.17 20.58 11.34
CA ALA A 319 33.53 20.40 12.63
C ALA A 319 32.17 21.12 12.75
N GLY A 320 31.27 20.51 13.52
CA GLY A 320 29.92 21.04 13.77
C GLY A 320 29.85 22.15 14.79
N ALA A 321 28.83 23.00 14.64
CA ALA A 321 28.38 23.99 15.61
C ALA A 321 27.07 23.54 16.30
N PRO A 322 26.78 23.98 17.53
CA PRO A 322 25.73 23.42 18.37
C PRO A 322 24.32 23.93 18.05
N VAL A 323 23.32 23.03 18.18
CA VAL A 323 21.90 23.27 17.98
C VAL A 323 21.24 23.83 19.25
N PRO A 324 20.31 24.80 19.16
CA PRO A 324 19.57 25.32 20.32
C PRO A 324 18.49 24.35 20.82
N ALA A 325 18.17 24.49 22.11
CA ALA A 325 17.32 23.60 22.89
C ALA A 325 15.84 23.63 22.55
N ALA A 326 15.23 22.52 22.88
CA ALA A 326 13.88 22.01 22.63
C ALA A 326 12.70 22.93 23.00
N PHE A 327 11.64 22.85 22.15
CA PHE A 327 10.28 23.25 22.49
C PHE A 327 9.64 22.21 23.43
N ALA A 328 9.05 22.66 24.52
CA ALA A 328 8.28 21.83 25.44
C ALA A 328 6.87 21.54 24.87
N PRO A 329 6.29 20.34 25.10
CA PRO A 329 5.00 20.00 24.53
C PRO A 329 3.84 20.72 25.23
N ALA A 330 2.89 21.23 24.44
CA ALA A 330 1.64 21.78 24.91
C ALA A 330 0.76 20.67 25.49
N ARG A 331 0.29 20.86 26.73
CA ARG A 331 -0.64 19.95 27.41
C ARG A 331 -2.02 19.97 26.70
N SER A 332 -2.48 18.81 26.22
CA SER A 332 -3.80 18.61 25.67
C SER A 332 -4.87 18.84 26.77
N ARG A 333 -5.89 19.62 26.44
CA ARG A 333 -7.07 19.81 27.30
C ARG A 333 -7.85 18.49 27.36
N ALA A 334 -8.05 17.96 28.55
CA ALA A 334 -8.94 16.83 28.80
C ALA A 334 -10.39 17.20 28.40
N THR A 335 -10.98 16.49 27.47
CA THR A 335 -12.41 16.58 27.13
C THR A 335 -13.24 15.89 28.21
N SER A 336 -14.37 16.51 28.60
CA SER A 336 -15.31 15.94 29.59
C SER A 336 -15.89 14.60 29.09
N PRO A 337 -16.17 13.64 29.98
CA PRO A 337 -16.79 12.36 29.60
C PRO A 337 -18.23 12.57 29.12
N GLU A 338 -18.57 11.98 27.97
CA GLU A 338 -19.88 12.06 27.32
C GLU A 338 -20.54 10.66 27.28
N GLU A 339 -21.80 10.58 26.92
CA GLU A 339 -22.46 9.31 26.63
C GLU A 339 -21.82 8.66 25.39
N LEU A 340 -21.92 7.32 25.26
CA LEU A 340 -21.53 6.61 24.08
C LEU A 340 -22.41 7.05 22.90
N THR A 341 -21.82 7.82 21.98
CA THR A 341 -22.54 8.41 20.82
C THR A 341 -22.49 7.55 19.58
N VAL A 342 -21.55 6.62 19.52
CA VAL A 342 -21.43 5.65 18.41
C VAL A 342 -22.60 4.68 18.48
N ARG A 343 -23.28 4.47 17.35
CA ARG A 343 -24.43 3.58 17.24
C ARG A 343 -24.17 2.52 16.19
N PRO A 344 -24.62 1.27 16.41
CA PRO A 344 -24.54 0.24 15.40
C PRO A 344 -25.46 0.54 14.22
N THR A 345 -25.03 0.17 13.03
CA THR A 345 -25.85 0.24 11.83
C THR A 345 -26.94 -0.84 11.88
N PRO A 346 -28.20 -0.51 11.67
CA PRO A 346 -29.27 -1.50 11.72
C PRO A 346 -29.10 -2.55 10.60
N PRO A 347 -29.43 -3.83 10.87
CA PRO A 347 -29.39 -4.87 9.85
C PRO A 347 -30.38 -4.61 8.71
N PRO A 348 -30.17 -5.20 7.52
CA PRO A 348 -31.09 -5.08 6.40
C PRO A 348 -32.48 -5.55 6.75
N LYS A 349 -33.51 -4.80 6.33
CA LYS A 349 -34.93 -5.15 6.60
C LYS A 349 -35.44 -6.37 5.83
N ALA A 350 -34.80 -6.75 4.75
CA ALA A 350 -35.19 -7.86 3.90
C ALA A 350 -33.96 -8.58 3.34
N ARG A 351 -34.02 -9.90 3.28
CA ARG A 351 -33.03 -10.74 2.61
C ARG A 351 -33.23 -10.71 1.10
N ARG A 352 -32.15 -10.83 0.35
CA ARG A 352 -32.10 -10.93 -1.11
C ARG A 352 -32.06 -12.38 -1.56
N SER A 353 -31.33 -13.21 -0.81
CA SER A 353 -31.19 -14.64 -1.08
C SER A 353 -32.29 -15.45 -0.40
N ALA A 354 -32.81 -16.46 -1.11
CA ALA A 354 -33.70 -17.47 -0.55
C ALA A 354 -32.94 -18.57 0.20
N GLU A 355 -31.63 -18.67 0.01
CA GLU A 355 -30.77 -19.64 0.68
C GLU A 355 -30.49 -19.21 2.12
N PRO A 356 -30.84 -20.03 3.14
CA PRO A 356 -30.53 -19.71 4.53
C PRO A 356 -29.04 -19.88 4.78
N LEU A 357 -28.43 -18.95 5.52
CA LEU A 357 -27.01 -18.95 5.83
C LEU A 357 -26.73 -19.48 7.22
N TRP A 358 -27.32 -18.84 8.19
CA TRP A 358 -27.25 -19.17 9.63
C TRP A 358 -28.53 -18.69 10.33
N ASP A 359 -28.75 -19.22 11.52
CA ASP A 359 -29.84 -18.77 12.36
C ASP A 359 -29.35 -17.59 13.25
N GLU A 360 -29.81 -16.38 12.93
CA GLU A 360 -29.45 -15.18 13.68
C GLU A 360 -29.99 -15.19 15.14
N SER A 361 -31.04 -16.00 15.41
CA SER A 361 -31.60 -16.12 16.75
C SER A 361 -30.69 -16.88 17.72
N THR A 362 -29.72 -17.63 17.21
CA THR A 362 -28.73 -18.38 18.00
C THR A 362 -27.49 -17.57 18.34
N ARG A 363 -27.40 -16.31 17.88
CA ARG A 363 -26.24 -15.45 18.15
C ARG A 363 -26.19 -15.08 19.62
N PRO A 364 -25.06 -15.32 20.32
CA PRO A 364 -24.88 -14.89 21.69
C PRO A 364 -24.87 -13.36 21.80
N ALA A 365 -25.30 -12.85 22.95
CA ALA A 365 -25.21 -11.44 23.29
C ALA A 365 -24.04 -11.22 24.25
N GLY A 366 -23.32 -10.13 24.07
CA GLY A 366 -22.28 -9.70 24.99
C GLY A 366 -22.79 -9.26 26.36
N PRO A 367 -21.90 -9.01 27.30
CA PRO A 367 -22.28 -8.48 28.60
C PRO A 367 -22.97 -7.12 28.43
N PRO A 368 -24.06 -6.85 29.19
CA PRO A 368 -24.76 -5.58 29.07
C PRO A 368 -23.85 -4.39 29.41
N ALA A 369 -23.99 -3.32 28.63
CA ALA A 369 -23.30 -2.07 28.89
C ALA A 369 -23.73 -1.46 30.24
N ASP A 370 -22.78 -0.85 30.96
CA ASP A 370 -23.06 -0.09 32.15
C ASP A 370 -23.73 1.24 31.78
N PRO A 371 -25.01 1.48 32.14
CA PRO A 371 -25.75 2.68 31.76
C PRO A 371 -25.21 3.96 32.42
N GLU A 372 -24.48 3.84 33.54
CA GLU A 372 -23.90 4.99 34.25
C GLU A 372 -22.51 5.36 33.73
N ARG A 373 -21.85 4.47 32.95
CA ARG A 373 -20.53 4.72 32.44
C ARG A 373 -20.55 5.79 31.35
N ARG A 374 -19.59 6.70 31.46
CA ARG A 374 -19.34 7.77 30.46
C ARG A 374 -17.99 7.54 29.79
N TYR A 375 -17.95 7.87 28.53
CA TYR A 375 -16.77 7.63 27.67
C TYR A 375 -16.25 8.97 27.15
N PRO A 376 -15.01 9.39 27.47
CA PRO A 376 -14.37 10.50 26.79
C PRO A 376 -14.36 10.27 25.27
N ARG A 377 -14.41 11.35 24.48
CA ARG A 377 -14.40 11.24 23.00
C ARG A 377 -13.28 10.36 22.46
N ARG A 378 -12.11 10.43 23.09
CA ARG A 378 -10.95 9.62 22.75
C ARG A 378 -11.18 8.12 22.95
N GLU A 379 -11.89 7.73 23.98
CA GLU A 379 -12.21 6.32 24.24
C GLU A 379 -13.23 5.77 23.24
N GLN A 380 -14.04 6.63 22.60
CA GLN A 380 -15.01 6.24 21.57
C GLN A 380 -14.37 6.13 20.17
N GLU A 381 -13.11 6.54 19.96
CA GLU A 381 -12.44 6.49 18.66
C GLU A 381 -12.32 5.08 18.07
N PRO A 382 -11.92 4.04 18.82
CA PRO A 382 -11.86 2.68 18.28
C PRO A 382 -13.21 2.21 17.72
N ALA A 383 -14.30 2.45 18.44
CA ALA A 383 -15.65 2.09 18.00
C ALA A 383 -16.09 2.89 16.75
N ARG A 384 -15.72 4.18 16.64
CA ARG A 384 -15.97 4.98 15.42
C ARG A 384 -15.20 4.45 14.23
N ASN A 385 -13.94 4.04 14.43
CA ASN A 385 -13.11 3.51 13.38
C ASN A 385 -13.65 2.16 12.87
N LEU A 386 -14.17 1.31 13.75
CA LEU A 386 -14.87 0.08 13.35
C LEU A 386 -16.06 0.39 12.44
N VAL A 387 -16.97 1.25 12.88
CA VAL A 387 -18.16 1.62 12.09
C VAL A 387 -17.77 2.26 10.76
N ALA A 388 -16.75 3.13 10.74
CA ALA A 388 -16.26 3.76 9.51
C ALA A 388 -15.65 2.74 8.53
N ALA A 389 -14.92 1.74 9.03
CA ALA A 389 -14.40 0.64 8.20
C ALA A 389 -15.54 -0.20 7.61
N HIS A 390 -16.57 -0.49 8.41
CA HIS A 390 -17.76 -1.22 7.97
C HIS A 390 -18.60 -0.42 6.95
N ASP A 391 -18.72 0.89 7.10
CA ASP A 391 -19.41 1.74 6.14
C ASP A 391 -18.69 1.75 4.79
N GLN A 392 -17.36 1.71 4.81
CA GLN A 392 -16.58 1.56 3.58
C GLN A 392 -16.81 0.18 2.93
N LEU A 393 -16.84 -0.90 3.71
CA LEU A 393 -17.14 -2.24 3.20
C LEU A 393 -18.56 -2.33 2.60
N ARG A 394 -19.55 -1.68 3.20
CA ARG A 394 -20.91 -1.57 2.67
C ARG A 394 -20.93 -0.82 1.34
N ALA A 395 -20.26 0.31 1.26
CA ALA A 395 -20.19 1.12 0.04
C ALA A 395 -19.49 0.37 -1.11
N ASP A 396 -18.41 -0.34 -0.80
CA ASP A 396 -17.68 -1.15 -1.78
C ASP A 396 -18.51 -2.37 -2.25
N LEU A 397 -19.27 -2.99 -1.35
CA LEU A 397 -20.21 -4.06 -1.68
C LEU A 397 -21.32 -3.59 -2.62
N ASP A 398 -21.92 -2.43 -2.34
CA ASP A 398 -22.97 -1.84 -3.20
C ASP A 398 -22.40 -1.51 -4.59
N ARG A 399 -21.19 -0.97 -4.67
CA ARG A 399 -20.50 -0.71 -5.95
C ARG A 399 -20.21 -2.01 -6.70
N LEU A 400 -19.72 -3.05 -6.02
CA LEU A 400 -19.49 -4.36 -6.64
C LEU A 400 -20.78 -4.94 -7.22
N ARG A 401 -21.89 -4.85 -6.48
CA ARG A 401 -23.21 -5.30 -6.95
C ARG A 401 -23.69 -4.51 -8.17
N GLU A 402 -23.44 -3.20 -8.21
CA GLU A 402 -23.77 -2.36 -9.37
C GLU A 402 -23.01 -2.82 -10.61
N VAL A 403 -21.69 -3.03 -10.49
CA VAL A 403 -20.85 -3.54 -11.60
C VAL A 403 -21.32 -4.93 -12.06
N VAL A 404 -21.64 -5.84 -11.14
CA VAL A 404 -22.22 -7.15 -11.49
C VAL A 404 -23.54 -6.98 -12.26
N ARG A 405 -24.43 -6.10 -11.81
CA ARG A 405 -25.72 -5.83 -12.46
C ARG A 405 -25.54 -5.31 -13.88
N GLU A 406 -24.61 -4.35 -14.08
CA GLU A 406 -24.32 -3.78 -15.41
C GLU A 406 -23.76 -4.83 -16.35
N VAL A 407 -22.79 -5.65 -15.90
CA VAL A 407 -22.23 -6.75 -16.71
C VAL A 407 -23.28 -7.78 -17.08
N LEU A 408 -24.18 -8.11 -16.15
CA LEU A 408 -25.26 -9.06 -16.41
C LEU A 408 -26.33 -8.47 -17.35
N ALA A 409 -26.55 -7.13 -17.34
CA ALA A 409 -27.51 -6.46 -18.22
C ALA A 409 -27.00 -6.35 -19.66
N ASP A 410 -25.73 -6.06 -19.88
CA ASP A 410 -25.11 -6.01 -21.21
C ASP A 410 -25.15 -7.37 -21.93
N ALA A 411 -25.14 -8.46 -21.20
CA ALA A 411 -25.31 -9.79 -21.72
C ALA A 411 -26.75 -10.09 -22.23
N LEU A 412 -27.74 -9.24 -21.93
CA LEU A 412 -29.17 -9.43 -22.26
C LEU A 412 -29.66 -8.65 -23.49
N ALA A 413 -28.87 -7.78 -24.15
CA ALA A 413 -29.33 -6.94 -25.25
C ALA A 413 -29.33 -7.66 -26.62
N PRO A 414 -30.40 -7.65 -27.46
CA PRO A 414 -30.48 -8.43 -28.70
C PRO A 414 -29.84 -7.75 -29.93
N GLY A 415 -29.18 -8.52 -30.80
CA GLY A 415 -28.76 -8.11 -32.14
C GLY A 415 -27.44 -8.70 -32.65
N ASP A 416 -27.47 -9.46 -33.76
CA ASP A 416 -26.38 -10.28 -34.30
C ASP A 416 -25.18 -9.51 -34.90
N ALA A 417 -25.37 -8.29 -35.39
CA ALA A 417 -24.29 -7.45 -35.92
C ALA A 417 -23.38 -6.85 -34.82
N ARG A 418 -23.78 -6.96 -33.57
CA ARG A 418 -23.06 -6.47 -32.40
C ARG A 418 -22.30 -7.58 -31.65
N ALA A 419 -22.33 -8.83 -32.12
CA ALA A 419 -21.75 -9.99 -31.42
C ALA A 419 -20.23 -9.86 -31.22
N GLU A 420 -19.50 -9.29 -32.17
CA GLU A 420 -18.06 -9.10 -32.08
C GLU A 420 -17.70 -7.96 -31.11
N ILE A 421 -18.43 -6.85 -31.20
CA ILE A 421 -18.29 -5.70 -30.27
C ILE A 421 -18.75 -6.09 -28.87
N ARG A 422 -19.77 -6.95 -28.74
CA ARG A 422 -20.23 -7.51 -27.49
C ARG A 422 -19.21 -8.43 -26.81
N ARG A 423 -18.55 -9.30 -27.56
CA ARG A 423 -17.48 -10.15 -27.01
C ARG A 423 -16.32 -9.33 -26.47
N MET A 424 -15.98 -8.23 -27.11
CA MET A 424 -14.98 -7.28 -26.62
C MET A 424 -15.49 -6.52 -25.37
N SER A 425 -16.74 -6.05 -25.37
CA SER A 425 -17.37 -5.36 -24.23
C SER A 425 -17.53 -6.30 -23.02
N LEU A 426 -17.99 -7.53 -23.21
CA LEU A 426 -18.09 -8.55 -22.16
C LEU A 426 -16.71 -8.90 -21.57
N ARG A 427 -15.69 -9.08 -22.40
CA ARG A 427 -14.32 -9.34 -21.92
C ARG A 427 -13.77 -8.17 -21.11
N GLN A 428 -14.02 -6.93 -21.55
CA GLN A 428 -13.57 -5.74 -20.86
C GLN A 428 -14.34 -5.54 -19.53
N ASN A 429 -15.66 -5.71 -19.54
CA ASN A 429 -16.50 -5.61 -18.35
C ASN A 429 -16.23 -6.75 -17.35
N SER A 430 -16.05 -7.98 -17.84
CA SER A 430 -15.70 -9.13 -16.99
C SER A 430 -14.31 -8.99 -16.37
N TRP A 431 -13.35 -8.37 -17.08
CA TRP A 431 -12.03 -8.06 -16.52
C TRP A 431 -12.13 -6.97 -15.44
N THR A 432 -12.95 -5.94 -15.66
CA THR A 432 -13.22 -4.91 -14.66
C THR A 432 -13.91 -5.50 -13.43
N LEU A 433 -14.92 -6.34 -13.62
CA LEU A 433 -15.59 -7.06 -12.55
C LEU A 433 -14.64 -7.95 -11.76
N GLY A 434 -13.78 -8.73 -12.43
CA GLY A 434 -12.76 -9.54 -11.78
C GLY A 434 -11.78 -8.73 -10.94
N ALA A 435 -11.38 -7.55 -11.41
CA ALA A 435 -10.52 -6.64 -10.65
C ALA A 435 -11.22 -6.07 -9.41
N TYR A 436 -12.51 -5.72 -9.51
CA TYR A 436 -13.31 -5.26 -8.37
C TYR A 436 -13.56 -6.37 -7.36
N CYS A 437 -13.97 -7.57 -7.80
CA CYS A 437 -14.14 -8.73 -6.93
C CYS A 437 -12.85 -9.06 -6.18
N ALA A 438 -11.73 -9.17 -6.87
CA ALA A 438 -10.44 -9.47 -6.24
C ALA A 438 -9.99 -8.40 -5.25
N SER A 439 -10.29 -7.13 -5.50
CA SER A 439 -10.00 -6.03 -4.57
C SER A 439 -10.88 -6.09 -3.33
N TYR A 440 -12.20 -6.26 -3.53
CA TYR A 440 -13.17 -6.35 -2.44
C TYR A 440 -12.92 -7.57 -1.55
N CYS A 441 -12.73 -8.74 -2.16
CA CYS A 441 -12.42 -9.98 -1.44
C CYS A 441 -11.19 -9.83 -0.54
N ARG A 442 -10.12 -9.18 -1.06
CA ARG A 442 -8.89 -8.95 -0.30
C ARG A 442 -9.09 -7.98 0.86
N ILE A 443 -9.84 -6.90 0.67
CA ILE A 443 -10.11 -5.91 1.72
C ILE A 443 -10.92 -6.55 2.85
N THR A 444 -11.98 -7.29 2.51
CA THR A 444 -12.83 -7.99 3.48
C THR A 444 -12.04 -9.06 4.24
N THR A 445 -11.26 -9.89 3.54
CA THR A 445 -10.42 -10.90 4.18
C THR A 445 -9.38 -10.29 5.11
N LEU A 446 -8.74 -9.19 4.70
CA LEU A 446 -7.74 -8.49 5.54
C LEU A 446 -8.38 -7.89 6.81
N HIS A 447 -9.59 -7.35 6.71
CA HIS A 447 -10.36 -6.81 7.82
C HIS A 447 -10.64 -7.91 8.85
N HIS A 448 -11.30 -8.99 8.45
CA HIS A 448 -11.62 -10.12 9.33
C HIS A 448 -10.37 -10.79 9.92
N THR A 449 -9.29 -10.91 9.15
CA THR A 449 -8.03 -11.48 9.65
C THR A 449 -7.46 -10.65 10.81
N ARG A 450 -7.48 -9.31 10.71
CA ARG A 450 -7.00 -8.44 11.79
C ARG A 450 -7.85 -8.54 13.04
N GLU A 451 -9.15 -8.72 12.88
CA GLU A 451 -10.04 -8.94 14.00
C GLU A 451 -9.79 -10.27 14.70
N ASP A 452 -9.68 -11.36 13.94
CA ASP A 452 -9.43 -12.70 14.47
C ASP A 452 -8.05 -12.83 15.15
N GLU A 453 -7.02 -12.21 14.60
CA GLU A 453 -5.64 -12.36 15.08
C GLU A 453 -5.25 -11.35 16.17
N ASP A 454 -5.78 -10.13 16.12
CA ASP A 454 -5.36 -9.04 16.99
C ASP A 454 -6.46 -8.59 17.94
N LEU A 455 -7.62 -8.16 17.41
CA LEU A 455 -8.70 -7.53 18.19
C LEU A 455 -9.42 -8.53 19.09
N PHE A 456 -9.87 -9.65 18.55
CA PHE A 456 -10.67 -10.63 19.32
C PHE A 456 -9.88 -11.27 20.45
N PRO A 457 -8.61 -11.69 20.27
CA PRO A 457 -7.79 -12.15 21.39
C PRO A 457 -7.54 -11.09 22.46
N TYR A 458 -7.42 -9.81 22.06
CA TYR A 458 -7.28 -8.71 23.00
C TYR A 458 -8.56 -8.49 23.81
N LEU A 459 -9.73 -8.38 23.17
CA LEU A 459 -11.03 -8.20 23.83
C LEU A 459 -11.35 -9.38 24.74
N ARG A 460 -11.04 -10.61 24.34
CA ARG A 460 -11.22 -11.82 25.16
C ARG A 460 -10.38 -11.78 26.45
N ARG A 461 -9.16 -11.28 26.37
CA ARG A 461 -8.31 -11.09 27.57
C ARG A 461 -8.84 -9.95 28.46
N SER A 462 -9.41 -8.90 27.86
CA SER A 462 -9.92 -7.74 28.57
C SER A 462 -11.26 -8.03 29.29
N ASP A 463 -12.14 -8.81 28.66
CA ASP A 463 -13.38 -9.31 29.24
C ASP A 463 -13.70 -10.74 28.72
N PRO A 464 -13.38 -11.78 29.51
CA PRO A 464 -13.63 -13.18 29.11
C PRO A 464 -15.11 -13.50 28.81
N ARG A 465 -16.06 -12.68 29.26
CA ARG A 465 -17.50 -12.87 29.00
C ARG A 465 -17.88 -12.59 27.54
N LEU A 466 -17.00 -11.93 26.78
CA LEU A 466 -17.15 -11.76 25.33
C LEU A 466 -16.83 -13.05 24.55
N GLY A 467 -16.30 -14.08 25.19
CA GLY A 467 -15.79 -15.29 24.54
C GLY A 467 -16.75 -15.88 23.52
N GLU A 468 -18.01 -16.13 23.89
CA GLU A 468 -19.00 -16.74 22.99
C GLU A 468 -19.35 -15.84 21.78
N VAL A 469 -19.40 -14.50 21.97
CA VAL A 469 -19.61 -13.54 20.90
C VAL A 469 -18.44 -13.56 19.91
N LEU A 470 -17.21 -13.52 20.41
CA LEU A 470 -16.00 -13.53 19.58
C LEU A 470 -15.83 -14.85 18.82
N ASP A 471 -16.15 -15.98 19.46
CA ASP A 471 -16.14 -17.29 18.78
C ASP A 471 -17.16 -17.31 17.64
N ARG A 472 -18.36 -16.78 17.87
CA ARG A 472 -19.40 -16.69 16.84
C ARG A 472 -19.01 -15.77 15.68
N LEU A 473 -18.40 -14.63 15.95
CA LEU A 473 -17.90 -13.72 14.91
C LEU A 473 -16.83 -14.39 14.06
N THR A 474 -15.89 -15.09 14.68
CA THR A 474 -14.86 -15.87 13.97
C THR A 474 -15.47 -16.98 13.10
N GLU A 475 -16.49 -17.68 13.57
CA GLU A 475 -17.21 -18.66 12.75
C GLU A 475 -17.87 -18.01 11.51
N GLU A 476 -18.48 -16.83 11.69
CA GLU A 476 -19.11 -16.10 10.58
C GLU A 476 -18.07 -15.58 9.58
N HIS A 477 -16.86 -15.17 10.01
CA HIS A 477 -15.74 -14.85 9.12
C HIS A 477 -15.39 -16.01 8.20
N HIS A 478 -15.31 -17.24 8.73
CA HIS A 478 -15.04 -18.43 7.92
C HIS A 478 -16.12 -18.68 6.86
N VAL A 479 -17.40 -18.51 7.23
CA VAL A 479 -18.51 -18.66 6.27
C VAL A 479 -18.44 -17.58 5.19
N ILE A 480 -18.19 -16.32 5.56
CA ILE A 480 -18.04 -15.21 4.61
C ILE A 480 -16.88 -15.46 3.66
N GLN A 481 -15.75 -16.00 4.13
CA GLN A 481 -14.63 -16.36 3.28
C GLN A 481 -15.03 -17.42 2.21
N VAL A 482 -15.77 -18.44 2.59
CA VAL A 482 -16.27 -19.45 1.66
C VAL A 482 -17.21 -18.84 0.60
N LEU A 483 -18.04 -17.87 0.99
CA LEU A 483 -18.93 -17.15 0.07
C LEU A 483 -18.17 -16.26 -0.90
N ILE A 484 -17.12 -15.60 -0.44
CA ILE A 484 -16.20 -14.82 -1.27
C ILE A 484 -15.58 -15.73 -2.36
N GLU A 485 -15.10 -16.91 -1.98
CA GLU A 485 -14.55 -17.90 -2.91
C GLU A 485 -15.61 -18.46 -3.88
N ARG A 486 -16.88 -18.58 -3.41
CA ARG A 486 -18.01 -18.96 -4.28
C ARG A 486 -18.26 -17.90 -5.34
N VAL A 487 -18.29 -16.61 -4.97
CA VAL A 487 -18.48 -15.50 -5.94
C VAL A 487 -17.36 -15.48 -6.98
N ASP A 488 -16.10 -15.66 -6.57
CA ASP A 488 -14.97 -15.71 -7.49
C ASP A 488 -15.08 -16.87 -8.47
N ARG A 489 -15.43 -18.06 -7.99
CA ARG A 489 -15.64 -19.26 -8.81
C ARG A 489 -16.77 -19.08 -9.83
N GLU A 490 -17.92 -18.54 -9.40
CA GLU A 490 -19.06 -18.29 -10.29
C GLU A 490 -18.76 -17.19 -11.33
N LEU A 491 -17.95 -16.21 -10.95
CA LEU A 491 -17.46 -15.20 -11.88
C LEU A 491 -16.55 -15.80 -12.94
N VAL A 492 -15.61 -16.65 -12.55
CA VAL A 492 -14.71 -17.35 -13.48
C VAL A 492 -15.53 -18.25 -14.44
N ALA A 493 -16.54 -18.98 -13.93
CA ALA A 493 -17.43 -19.79 -14.74
C ALA A 493 -18.24 -18.93 -15.73
N PHE A 494 -18.80 -17.80 -15.29
CA PHE A 494 -19.53 -16.85 -16.13
C PHE A 494 -18.65 -16.30 -17.28
N VAL A 495 -17.41 -15.95 -17.00
CA VAL A 495 -16.46 -15.47 -18.03
C VAL A 495 -16.10 -16.57 -19.02
N ARG A 496 -15.87 -17.80 -18.52
CA ARG A 496 -15.46 -18.95 -19.33
C ARG A 496 -16.57 -19.41 -20.28
N GLU A 497 -17.81 -19.41 -19.84
CA GLU A 497 -18.98 -19.83 -20.62
C GLU A 497 -19.65 -18.66 -21.38
N GLU A 498 -18.89 -17.60 -21.64
CA GLU A 498 -19.29 -16.40 -22.42
C GLU A 498 -20.64 -15.80 -21.98
N GLY A 499 -20.92 -15.82 -20.68
CA GLY A 499 -22.12 -15.17 -20.12
C GLY A 499 -23.40 -15.99 -20.21
N GLY A 500 -23.32 -17.33 -20.15
CA GLY A 500 -24.46 -18.23 -20.17
C GLY A 500 -25.54 -17.91 -19.12
N GLU A 501 -26.81 -18.22 -19.41
CA GLU A 501 -27.95 -17.88 -18.52
C GLU A 501 -27.83 -18.58 -17.15
N LYS A 502 -27.35 -19.82 -17.13
CA LYS A 502 -27.14 -20.59 -15.90
C LYS A 502 -26.07 -19.97 -15.02
N GLU A 503 -24.93 -19.62 -15.61
CA GLU A 503 -23.80 -19.00 -14.92
C GLU A 503 -24.15 -17.58 -14.43
N ARG A 504 -24.98 -16.86 -15.19
CA ARG A 504 -25.53 -15.56 -14.79
C ARG A 504 -26.38 -15.66 -13.53
N GLN A 505 -27.28 -16.65 -13.48
CA GLN A 505 -28.13 -16.90 -12.31
C GLN A 505 -27.31 -17.35 -11.11
N ALA A 506 -26.29 -18.19 -11.31
CA ALA A 506 -25.40 -18.68 -10.28
C ALA A 506 -24.57 -17.51 -9.67
N LEU A 507 -24.00 -16.65 -10.50
CA LEU A 507 -23.24 -15.47 -10.03
C LEU A 507 -24.15 -14.51 -9.25
N ARG A 508 -25.37 -14.23 -9.75
CA ARG A 508 -26.33 -13.39 -9.04
C ARG A 508 -26.70 -13.97 -7.68
N ALA A 509 -27.01 -15.27 -7.61
CA ALA A 509 -27.35 -15.92 -6.36
C ALA A 509 -26.19 -15.91 -5.36
N ALA A 510 -24.95 -16.14 -5.81
CA ALA A 510 -23.77 -16.07 -4.97
C ALA A 510 -23.55 -14.63 -4.41
N MET A 511 -23.74 -13.60 -5.23
CA MET A 511 -23.64 -12.20 -4.81
C MET A 511 -24.72 -11.79 -3.81
N ASP A 512 -25.98 -12.23 -4.02
CA ASP A 512 -27.07 -11.94 -3.10
C ASP A 512 -26.83 -12.60 -1.74
N LEU A 513 -26.34 -13.85 -1.73
CA LEU A 513 -26.01 -14.58 -0.52
C LEU A 513 -24.84 -13.95 0.25
N LEU A 514 -23.76 -13.60 -0.42
CA LEU A 514 -22.63 -12.87 0.19
C LEU A 514 -23.08 -11.53 0.77
N THR A 515 -23.94 -10.80 0.05
CA THR A 515 -24.46 -9.51 0.50
C THR A 515 -25.24 -9.66 1.81
N ASP A 516 -26.16 -10.61 1.87
CA ASP A 516 -26.98 -10.83 3.07
C ASP A 516 -26.11 -11.29 4.25
N ALA A 517 -25.15 -12.17 4.00
CA ALA A 517 -24.20 -12.64 5.01
C ALA A 517 -23.41 -11.48 5.62
N LEU A 518 -22.73 -10.72 4.79
CA LEU A 518 -21.84 -9.68 5.24
C LEU A 518 -22.58 -8.55 5.96
N LEU A 519 -23.70 -8.06 5.41
CA LEU A 519 -24.47 -6.99 6.05
C LEU A 519 -25.06 -7.42 7.40
N SER A 520 -25.48 -8.67 7.54
CA SER A 520 -25.96 -9.23 8.80
C SER A 520 -24.83 -9.38 9.84
N HIS A 521 -23.66 -9.84 9.38
CA HIS A 521 -22.46 -9.99 10.20
C HIS A 521 -21.98 -8.63 10.75
N LEU A 522 -21.75 -7.64 9.88
CA LEU A 522 -21.28 -6.30 10.28
C LEU A 522 -22.24 -5.63 11.28
N ALA A 523 -23.55 -5.82 11.10
CA ALA A 523 -24.54 -5.28 12.05
C ALA A 523 -24.48 -5.98 13.42
N TYR A 524 -24.23 -7.29 13.44
CA TYR A 524 -24.06 -8.06 14.68
C TYR A 524 -22.78 -7.65 15.40
N GLU A 525 -21.68 -7.57 14.69
CA GLU A 525 -20.39 -7.18 15.25
C GLU A 525 -20.44 -5.77 15.86
N GLU A 526 -20.95 -4.77 15.13
CA GLU A 526 -21.11 -3.42 15.67
C GLU A 526 -21.97 -3.39 16.93
N ARG A 527 -23.06 -4.16 16.96
CA ARG A 527 -23.95 -4.22 18.11
C ARG A 527 -23.23 -4.74 19.36
N GLU A 528 -22.38 -5.75 19.21
CA GLU A 528 -21.72 -6.42 20.33
C GLU A 528 -20.36 -5.78 20.71
N LEU A 529 -19.64 -5.15 19.76
CA LEU A 529 -18.27 -4.71 20.03
C LEU A 529 -18.11 -3.19 20.22
N ILE A 530 -19.08 -2.34 19.85
CA ILE A 530 -18.96 -0.88 20.02
C ILE A 530 -18.65 -0.49 21.47
N GLU A 531 -19.40 -1.03 22.45
CA GLU A 531 -19.16 -0.73 23.87
C GLU A 531 -17.85 -1.34 24.37
N PRO A 532 -17.55 -2.62 24.15
CA PRO A 532 -16.26 -3.20 24.53
C PRO A 532 -15.05 -2.43 23.96
N MET A 533 -15.11 -2.00 22.71
CA MET A 533 -14.03 -1.21 22.10
C MET A 533 -13.90 0.18 22.70
N ALA A 534 -15.01 0.84 23.01
CA ALA A 534 -14.98 2.12 23.72
C ALA A 534 -14.44 1.97 25.15
N ARG A 535 -14.65 0.79 25.77
CA ARG A 535 -14.26 0.50 27.14
C ARG A 535 -12.80 0.08 27.29
N PHE A 536 -12.32 -0.75 26.38
CA PHE A 536 -11.01 -1.40 26.48
C PHE A 536 -10.02 -0.92 25.42
N GLY A 537 -10.49 -0.27 24.35
CA GLY A 537 -9.68 0.06 23.20
C GLY A 537 -9.48 -1.15 22.27
N THR A 538 -8.44 -1.11 21.46
CA THR A 538 -8.09 -2.15 20.45
C THR A 538 -6.79 -2.90 20.78
N GLY A 539 -6.08 -2.49 21.83
CA GLY A 539 -4.82 -3.15 22.24
C GLY A 539 -3.58 -2.73 21.45
N TRP A 540 -3.73 -1.82 20.47
CA TRP A 540 -2.62 -1.21 19.71
C TRP A 540 -2.74 0.30 19.62
#